data_9b5e3e4e21270943119b0bab9ce92345
#
_entry.id   9b5e3e4e21270943119b0bab9ce92345
#
_cell.length_a   1.000
_cell.length_b   1.000
_cell.length_c   1.000
_cell.angle_alpha   90.00
_cell.angle_beta   90.00
_cell.angle_gamma   90.00
#
_symmetry.space_group_name_H-M   'P 1'
#
loop_
_entity.id
_entity.type
_entity.pdbx_description
1 polymer ?
#
loop_
_entity_poly.entity_id
_entity_poly.type
_entity_poly.pdbx_seq_one_letter_code
_entity_poly.pdbx_strand_id
1 'polypeptide(L)'
;MCIRDSHLFDYIELDDRHAIVEVAVPERWVGQTVGELNIRRKYGINLLGLKKDGKTDVSVTPDTHLTKDVTILALGEYQTLKKCFAL
;
A
#
# COMPACT_ATOMS: atom_id res chain seq x y z
N MET A 1 -5.55 -13.15 17.04
CA MET A 1 -5.44 -12.77 16.52
C MET A 1 -5.23 -12.08 16.41
N CYS A 2 -4.82 -11.66 16.22
CA CYS A 2 -4.53 -10.94 15.94
C CYS A 2 -4.42 -10.14 15.61
N ILE A 3 -4.31 -9.85 15.38
CA ILE A 3 -4.17 -9.01 15.02
C ILE A 3 -3.92 -8.33 14.95
N ARG A 4 -3.89 -8.02 14.68
CA ARG A 4 -3.61 -7.27 14.41
C ARG A 4 -3.30 -6.47 13.79
N ASP A 5 -3.59 -7.08 13.03
CA ASP A 5 -2.81 -6.21 12.52
C ASP A 5 -3.44 -4.96 12.15
N SER A 6 -3.20 -3.99 12.69
CA SER A 6 -3.86 -2.73 12.67
C SER A 6 -3.62 -1.91 11.42
N HIS A 7 -2.76 -2.37 10.52
CA HIS A 7 -2.44 -1.63 9.31
C HIS A 7 -3.26 -2.07 8.10
N LEU A 8 -3.85 -3.22 8.15
CA LEU A 8 -4.64 -3.75 7.05
C LEU A 8 -6.10 -3.38 7.22
N PHE A 9 -6.63 -2.59 6.29
CA PHE A 9 -8.03 -2.17 6.34
C PHE A 9 -8.91 -3.03 5.44
N ASP A 10 -8.36 -3.54 4.36
CA ASP A 10 -9.11 -4.38 3.44
C ASP A 10 -8.17 -5.29 2.66
N TYR A 11 -8.72 -6.35 2.12
CA TYR A 11 -7.94 -7.36 1.43
C TYR A 11 -8.81 -8.01 0.37
N ILE A 12 -8.32 -8.03 -0.86
CA ILE A 12 -9.01 -8.67 -1.97
C ILE A 12 -8.08 -9.67 -2.62
N GLU A 13 -8.42 -10.94 -2.57
CA GLU A 13 -7.64 -11.98 -3.18
C GLU A 13 -7.98 -12.07 -4.65
N LEU A 14 -6.98 -11.97 -5.52
CA LEU A 14 -7.17 -12.07 -6.96
C LEU A 14 -6.95 -13.48 -7.48
N ASP A 15 -5.93 -14.14 -6.95
CA ASP A 15 -5.65 -15.53 -7.30
C ASP A 15 -4.79 -16.14 -6.18
N ASP A 16 -4.18 -17.29 -6.42
CA ASP A 16 -3.39 -18.00 -5.41
C ASP A 16 -2.22 -17.21 -4.87
N ARG A 17 -1.75 -16.23 -5.62
CA ARG A 17 -0.56 -15.48 -5.26
C ARG A 17 -0.76 -14.00 -5.11
N HIS A 18 -1.71 -13.44 -5.84
CA HIS A 18 -1.87 -11.99 -5.93
C HIS A 18 -3.05 -11.49 -5.16
N ALA A 19 -2.88 -10.34 -4.57
CA ALA A 19 -3.94 -9.70 -3.80
C ALA A 19 -3.81 -8.19 -3.88
N ILE A 20 -4.91 -7.52 -3.61
CA ILE A 20 -4.94 -6.08 -3.44
C ILE A 20 -5.20 -5.84 -1.96
N VAL A 21 -4.36 -5.02 -1.33
CA VAL A 21 -4.55 -4.70 0.08
C VAL A 21 -4.72 -3.20 0.25
N GLU A 22 -5.53 -2.82 1.20
CA GLU A 22 -5.70 -1.44 1.62
C GLU A 22 -5.05 -1.31 2.98
N VAL A 23 -3.92 -0.60 3.03
CA VAL A 23 -3.13 -0.47 4.25
C VAL A 23 -2.76 0.98 4.51
N ALA A 24 -2.54 1.30 5.77
CA ALA A 24 -2.03 2.62 6.13
C ALA A 24 -0.60 2.77 5.61
N VAL A 25 -0.22 3.99 5.30
CA VAL A 25 1.15 4.27 4.87
C VAL A 25 2.12 3.92 6.01
N PRO A 26 3.13 3.07 5.75
CA PRO A 26 4.12 2.77 6.78
C PRO A 26 4.86 4.05 7.19
N GLU A 27 5.22 4.13 8.46
CA GLU A 27 5.94 5.30 8.97
C GLU A 27 7.19 5.63 8.18
N ARG A 28 7.91 4.61 7.74
CA ARG A 28 9.13 4.81 6.98
C ARG A 28 8.89 5.43 5.61
N TRP A 29 7.63 5.42 5.14
CA TRP A 29 7.26 6.00 3.85
C TRP A 29 6.66 7.40 3.98
N VAL A 30 6.30 7.79 5.18
CA VAL A 30 5.67 9.09 5.41
C VAL A 30 6.64 10.21 5.06
N GLY A 31 6.15 11.18 4.29
CA GLY A 31 6.96 12.32 3.87
C GLY A 31 7.77 12.10 2.61
N GLN A 32 7.70 10.90 2.04
CA GLN A 32 8.40 10.59 0.79
C GLN A 32 7.44 10.49 -0.36
N THR A 33 7.96 10.63 -1.57
CA THR A 33 7.12 10.47 -2.77
C THR A 33 7.16 9.02 -3.23
N VAL A 34 6.17 8.65 -4.03
CA VAL A 34 6.11 7.32 -4.63
C VAL A 34 7.37 7.05 -5.45
N GLY A 35 7.84 8.05 -6.18
CA GLY A 35 9.03 7.92 -7.00
C GLY A 35 10.30 7.72 -6.19
N GLU A 36 10.42 8.44 -5.08
CA GLU A 36 11.58 8.30 -4.19
C GLU A 36 11.66 6.90 -3.58
N LEU A 37 10.50 6.34 -3.25
CA LEU A 37 10.44 5.01 -2.65
C LEU A 37 10.70 3.91 -3.65
N ASN A 38 10.45 4.19 -4.93
CA ASN A 38 10.68 3.21 -5.99
C ASN A 38 10.00 1.88 -5.69
N ILE A 39 8.78 1.96 -5.23
CA ILE A 39 8.04 0.82 -4.68
C ILE A 39 7.92 -0.33 -5.66
N ARG A 40 7.62 -0.01 -6.91
CA ARG A 40 7.44 -1.02 -7.93
C ARG A 40 8.73 -1.81 -8.20
N ARG A 41 9.86 -1.13 -8.26
CA ARG A 41 11.15 -1.76 -8.51
C ARG A 41 11.71 -2.46 -7.29
N LYS A 42 11.60 -1.80 -6.17
CA LYS A 42 12.21 -2.26 -4.92
C LYS A 42 11.45 -3.42 -4.29
N TYR A 43 10.13 -3.33 -4.34
CA TYR A 43 9.27 -4.27 -3.65
C TYR A 43 8.41 -5.12 -4.58
N GLY A 44 8.33 -4.76 -5.86
CA GLY A 44 7.49 -5.47 -6.82
C GLY A 44 6.01 -5.25 -6.58
N ILE A 45 5.66 -4.13 -5.98
CA ILE A 45 4.28 -3.80 -5.63
C ILE A 45 3.80 -2.65 -6.50
N ASN A 46 2.58 -2.76 -7.01
CA ASN A 46 1.95 -1.69 -7.77
C ASN A 46 1.00 -0.93 -6.86
N LEU A 47 1.13 0.38 -6.82
CA LEU A 47 0.17 1.21 -6.11
C LEU A 47 -0.97 1.54 -7.06
N LEU A 48 -2.16 1.11 -6.70
CA LEU A 48 -3.36 1.34 -7.51
C LEU A 48 -3.97 2.70 -7.22
N GLY A 49 -3.83 3.17 -5.99
CA GLY A 49 -4.38 4.45 -5.62
C GLY A 49 -4.16 4.77 -4.17
N LEU A 50 -4.63 5.93 -3.78
CA LEU A 50 -4.57 6.40 -2.40
C LEU A 50 -5.98 6.73 -1.95
N LYS A 51 -6.26 6.48 -0.69
CA LYS A 51 -7.55 6.78 -0.12
C LYS A 51 -7.39 7.75 1.03
N LYS A 52 -8.11 8.85 0.97
CA LYS A 52 -8.07 9.87 2.02
C LYS A 52 -9.48 10.41 2.22
N ASP A 53 -9.91 10.52 3.47
CA ASP A 53 -11.23 11.07 3.82
C ASP A 53 -12.37 10.39 3.06
N GLY A 54 -12.25 9.08 2.86
CA GLY A 54 -13.28 8.31 2.16
C GLY A 54 -13.26 8.44 0.65
N LYS A 55 -12.30 9.20 0.12
CA LYS A 55 -12.18 9.38 -1.34
C LYS A 55 -10.97 8.63 -1.86
N THR A 56 -11.16 7.93 -2.97
CA THR A 56 -10.09 7.18 -3.60
C THR A 56 -9.55 7.96 -4.79
N ASP A 57 -8.25 8.16 -4.80
CA ASP A 57 -7.56 8.83 -5.90
C ASP A 57 -6.70 7.81 -6.62
N VAL A 58 -7.03 7.52 -7.87
CA VAL A 58 -6.28 6.55 -8.67
C VAL A 58 -5.23 7.20 -9.54
N SER A 59 -5.08 8.51 -9.45
CA SER A 59 -4.10 9.26 -10.23
C SER A 59 -2.75 9.35 -9.51
N VAL A 60 -2.23 8.20 -9.10
CA VAL A 60 -0.95 8.16 -8.40
C VAL A 60 0.18 8.39 -9.40
N THR A 61 1.06 9.34 -9.07
CA THR A 61 2.22 9.67 -9.90
C THR A 61 3.47 9.52 -9.06
N PRO A 62 4.67 9.50 -9.68
CA PRO A 62 5.91 9.45 -8.91
C PRO A 62 6.09 10.64 -7.98
N ASP A 63 5.42 11.76 -8.27
CA ASP A 63 5.51 12.96 -7.45
C ASP A 63 4.53 12.97 -6.27
N THR A 64 3.66 11.99 -6.18
CA THR A 64 2.68 11.93 -5.12
C THR A 64 3.35 11.68 -3.78
N HIS A 65 3.10 12.58 -2.82
CA HIS A 65 3.64 12.42 -1.47
C HIS A 65 2.73 11.52 -0.64
N LEU A 66 3.36 10.68 0.16
CA LEU A 66 2.64 9.82 1.09
C LEU A 66 2.64 10.45 2.46
N THR A 67 1.46 10.52 3.07
CA THR A 67 1.30 11.10 4.38
C THR A 67 0.67 10.10 5.34
N LYS A 68 0.70 10.42 6.60
CA LYS A 68 0.17 9.60 7.67
C LYS A 68 -1.33 9.37 7.57
N ASP A 69 -2.05 10.33 6.96
CA ASP A 69 -3.51 10.30 6.88
C ASP A 69 -4.04 9.51 5.68
N VAL A 70 -3.15 9.00 4.87
CA VAL A 70 -3.52 8.35 3.63
C VAL A 70 -3.41 6.84 3.76
N THR A 71 -4.37 6.15 3.17
CA THR A 71 -4.34 4.70 3.04
C THR A 71 -3.97 4.37 1.60
N ILE A 72 -3.11 3.39 1.41
CA ILE A 72 -2.71 3.01 0.06
C ILE A 72 -3.36 1.71 -0.36
N LEU A 73 -3.67 1.65 -1.66
CA LEU A 73 -4.18 0.44 -2.30
C LEU A 73 -3.03 -0.16 -3.08
N ALA A 74 -2.55 -1.31 -2.63
CA ALA A 74 -1.38 -1.95 -3.21
C ALA A 74 -1.73 -3.30 -3.81
N LEU A 75 -1.20 -3.54 -5.00
CA LEU A 75 -1.37 -4.81 -5.70
C LEU A 75 -0.03 -5.51 -5.82
N GLY A 76 0.01 -6.77 -5.49
CA GLY A 76 1.24 -7.55 -5.62
C GLY A 76 1.04 -8.97 -5.11
N GLU A 77 2.13 -9.72 -5.03
CA GLU A 77 2.08 -11.04 -4.46
C GLU A 77 1.81 -10.93 -2.98
N TYR A 78 0.94 -11.77 -2.47
CA TYR A 78 0.55 -11.74 -1.08
C TYR A 78 1.75 -11.80 -0.13
N GLN A 79 2.71 -12.68 -0.42
CA GLN A 79 3.90 -12.81 0.42
C GLN A 79 4.75 -11.55 0.43
N THR A 80 4.85 -10.90 -0.73
CA THR A 80 5.57 -9.63 -0.83
C THR A 80 4.87 -8.54 -0.03
N LEU A 81 3.55 -8.49 -0.15
CA LEU A 81 2.75 -7.53 0.60
C LEU A 81 2.89 -7.74 2.10
N LYS A 82 2.87 -8.99 2.52
CA LYS A 82 3.05 -9.36 3.93
C LYS A 82 4.37 -8.85 4.48
N LYS A 83 5.43 -9.06 3.74
CA LYS A 83 6.77 -8.63 4.15
C LYS A 83 6.89 -7.11 4.17
N CYS A 84 6.37 -6.48 3.15
CA CYS A 84 6.50 -5.03 3.00
C CYS A 84 5.71 -4.27 4.07
N PHE A 85 4.52 -4.74 4.38
CA PHE A 85 3.63 -4.05 5.31
C PHE A 85 3.50 -4.73 6.67
N ALA A 86 4.25 -5.76 6.90
CA ALA A 86 4.24 -6.50 8.17
C ALA A 86 2.83 -7.01 8.53
N LEU A 87 2.18 -7.62 7.57
CA LEU A 87 0.83 -8.15 7.76
C LEU A 87 0.82 -9.50 8.49
#